data_592f1afc76d939931158b6f5166119f0
#
_entry.id   592f1afc76d939931158b6f5166119f0
#
_cell.length_a   1.000
_cell.length_b   1.000
_cell.length_c   1.000
_cell.angle_alpha   90.00
_cell.angle_beta   90.00
_cell.angle_gamma   90.00
#
_symmetry.space_group_name_H-M   'P 1'
#
loop_
_entity.id
_entity.type
_entity.pdbx_description
1 polymer ?
#
loop_
_entity_poly.entity_id
_entity_poly.type
_entity_poly.pdbx_seq_one_letter_code
_entity_poly.pdbx_strand_id
1 'polypeptide(L)'
;MKTRLSRVVLASGLLVGSILLANIAFLPFHARAASQQASGAAKLTIDYPLSGSIFPPEITPPTLLWHDSSAASDWMIEVSFGGRTPFMRVNSAGEYLQPGELDTRAGTSLEWTQEQQSTHTWKPDDKTWKQIKQLSLHAPATIRITGYADGDAAQPLSTGSVTIFSSPDPVGAPNFYRDVPLMIAPLVGPGAIQPLPPSALPLIEWELRVIGQPRSHTVMENLPTCANCHSFSRDGRTMGLDMDGPRNDKGLYALVSTSKSMTITNRDVLRWASFKEDAGALTFDPTVKRFGFMS
;
A
#
# COMPACT_ATOMS: atom_id res chain seq x y z
N MET A 1 -12.83 -32.85 -72.87
CA MET A 1 -11.98 -33.16 -74.03
C MET A 1 -10.63 -33.65 -73.54
N LYS A 2 -10.41 -34.95 -73.75
CA LYS A 2 -9.15 -35.69 -73.98
C LYS A 2 -7.94 -35.33 -73.11
N THR A 3 -7.63 -36.17 -72.14
CA THR A 3 -6.68 -37.29 -72.11
C THR A 3 -5.24 -36.96 -72.51
N ARG A 4 -4.30 -37.21 -71.61
CA ARG A 4 -3.29 -38.25 -71.80
C ARG A 4 -2.50 -38.56 -70.53
N LEU A 5 -2.56 -39.83 -70.15
CA LEU A 5 -1.56 -40.51 -69.28
C LEU A 5 -0.22 -40.64 -70.06
N SER A 6 0.86 -40.64 -69.34
CA SER A 6 2.04 -41.39 -69.74
C SER A 6 2.78 -41.92 -68.49
N ARG A 7 2.87 -43.22 -68.44
CA ARG A 7 3.69 -44.04 -67.57
C ARG A 7 5.08 -44.17 -68.15
N VAL A 8 6.16 -44.14 -67.29
CA VAL A 8 7.41 -44.87 -67.59
C VAL A 8 8.03 -45.06 -66.17
N VAL A 9 8.02 -46.23 -65.57
CA VAL A 9 8.90 -47.39 -65.59
C VAL A 9 10.23 -47.19 -64.83
N LEU A 10 10.38 -48.03 -63.79
CA LEU A 10 11.44 -48.36 -62.90
C LEU A 10 12.83 -48.41 -63.52
N ALA A 11 13.82 -47.99 -62.68
CA ALA A 11 15.11 -48.67 -62.65
C ALA A 11 15.67 -48.64 -61.17
N SER A 12 15.87 -49.84 -60.70
CA SER A 12 16.48 -50.12 -59.38
C SER A 12 17.97 -49.87 -59.45
N GLY A 13 18.52 -49.16 -58.45
CA GLY A 13 19.94 -49.05 -58.21
C GLY A 13 20.21 -49.04 -56.69
N LEU A 14 20.64 -50.20 -56.18
CA LEU A 14 21.16 -50.33 -54.83
C LEU A 14 22.52 -49.65 -54.77
N LEU A 15 22.64 -48.62 -53.90
CA LEU A 15 23.92 -48.10 -53.45
C LEU A 15 23.89 -48.08 -51.94
N VAL A 16 24.66 -49.02 -51.36
CA VAL A 16 24.97 -49.08 -49.93
C VAL A 16 25.90 -47.93 -49.59
N GLY A 17 25.38 -46.88 -49.03
CA GLY A 17 26.14 -45.75 -48.51
C GLY A 17 26.06 -45.74 -46.98
N SER A 18 27.19 -45.97 -46.34
CA SER A 18 27.38 -45.92 -44.90
C SER A 18 27.03 -44.53 -44.37
N ILE A 19 25.95 -44.41 -43.62
CA ILE A 19 25.59 -43.17 -42.90
C ILE A 19 26.36 -43.18 -41.62
N LEU A 20 27.41 -42.35 -41.54
CA LEU A 20 27.99 -41.90 -40.27
C LEU A 20 26.97 -41.05 -39.55
N LEU A 21 26.35 -41.58 -38.50
CA LEU A 21 25.54 -40.80 -37.54
C LEU A 21 26.46 -39.93 -36.70
N ALA A 22 26.61 -38.67 -37.10
CA ALA A 22 27.16 -37.65 -36.22
C ALA A 22 26.13 -37.31 -35.15
N ASN A 23 26.30 -37.87 -33.97
CA ASN A 23 25.56 -37.43 -32.76
C ASN A 23 25.94 -36.01 -32.44
N ILE A 24 25.18 -35.03 -32.93
CA ILE A 24 25.21 -33.67 -32.42
C ILE A 24 24.46 -33.71 -31.10
N ALA A 25 25.22 -33.82 -29.99
CA ALA A 25 24.69 -33.63 -28.67
C ALA A 25 24.22 -32.17 -28.55
N PHE A 26 22.92 -31.96 -28.62
CA PHE A 26 22.29 -30.72 -28.19
C PHE A 26 22.51 -30.58 -26.67
N LEU A 27 23.56 -29.90 -26.29
CA LEU A 27 23.73 -29.42 -24.92
C LEU A 27 22.65 -28.35 -24.69
N PRO A 28 21.74 -28.55 -23.72
CA PRO A 28 20.82 -27.48 -23.36
C PRO A 28 21.67 -26.31 -22.83
N PHE A 29 21.65 -25.20 -23.55
CA PHE A 29 22.16 -23.93 -23.07
C PHE A 29 21.24 -23.48 -21.93
N HIS A 30 21.47 -24.02 -20.74
CA HIS A 30 20.93 -23.43 -19.53
C HIS A 30 21.65 -22.10 -19.37
N ALA A 31 21.00 -21.02 -19.82
CA ALA A 31 21.35 -19.69 -19.40
C ALA A 31 21.13 -19.65 -17.88
N ARG A 32 22.17 -20.02 -17.18
CA ARG A 32 22.29 -19.85 -15.75
C ARG A 32 22.41 -18.33 -15.55
N ALA A 33 21.27 -17.68 -15.35
CA ALA A 33 21.26 -16.35 -14.76
C ALA A 33 22.02 -16.49 -13.44
N ALA A 34 23.28 -16.16 -13.48
CA ALA A 34 24.10 -16.07 -12.30
C ALA A 34 23.58 -14.88 -11.51
N SER A 35 22.61 -15.15 -10.64
CA SER A 35 22.50 -14.39 -9.40
C SER A 35 23.81 -14.68 -8.66
N GLN A 36 24.84 -13.89 -8.89
CA GLN A 36 25.97 -13.82 -7.98
C GLN A 36 25.42 -13.24 -6.68
N GLN A 37 24.81 -14.09 -5.87
CA GLN A 37 24.71 -13.89 -4.46
C GLN A 37 26.16 -13.89 -3.98
N ALA A 38 26.64 -12.73 -3.56
CA ALA A 38 27.93 -12.64 -2.88
C ALA A 38 27.86 -13.64 -1.72
N SER A 39 28.63 -14.73 -1.83
CA SER A 39 28.64 -15.80 -0.85
C SER A 39 29.26 -15.25 0.43
N GLY A 40 28.40 -14.83 1.39
CA GLY A 40 28.83 -14.31 2.66
C GLY A 40 27.95 -13.20 3.27
N ALA A 41 27.25 -12.42 2.46
CA ALA A 41 26.41 -11.33 2.98
C ALA A 41 25.15 -11.85 3.65
N ALA A 42 24.81 -11.32 4.84
CA ALA A 42 23.59 -11.62 5.56
C ALA A 42 22.34 -11.16 4.77
N LYS A 43 21.21 -11.79 5.04
CA LYS A 43 19.94 -11.37 4.44
C LYS A 43 19.43 -10.10 5.13
N LEU A 44 19.27 -9.03 4.38
CA LEU A 44 18.54 -7.83 4.77
C LEU A 44 17.05 -8.00 4.36
N THR A 45 16.13 -7.62 5.23
CA THR A 45 14.69 -7.71 4.97
C THR A 45 14.15 -6.32 4.63
N ILE A 46 13.53 -6.19 3.47
CA ILE A 46 12.79 -4.97 3.10
C ILE A 46 11.31 -5.24 3.41
N ASP A 47 10.77 -4.47 4.36
CA ASP A 47 9.40 -4.64 4.86
C ASP A 47 8.40 -3.90 3.98
N TYR A 48 8.83 -2.76 3.44
CA TYR A 48 8.02 -1.96 2.52
C TYR A 48 8.89 -1.26 1.48
N PRO A 49 8.47 -1.21 0.20
CA PRO A 49 7.29 -1.87 -0.36
C PRO A 49 7.44 -3.40 -0.41
N LEU A 50 6.31 -4.10 -0.45
CA LEU A 50 6.31 -5.53 -0.67
C LEU A 50 6.72 -5.85 -2.11
N SER A 51 7.41 -6.96 -2.31
CA SER A 51 7.76 -7.40 -3.66
C SER A 51 6.51 -7.67 -4.49
N GLY A 52 6.46 -7.13 -5.70
CA GLY A 52 5.29 -7.18 -6.57
C GLY A 52 4.31 -6.00 -6.39
N SER A 53 4.59 -5.04 -5.50
CA SER A 53 3.75 -3.85 -5.35
C SER A 53 3.61 -3.08 -6.67
N ILE A 54 2.39 -2.63 -6.96
CA ILE A 54 2.05 -1.83 -8.14
C ILE A 54 1.66 -0.43 -7.68
N PHE A 55 2.31 0.58 -8.23
CA PHE A 55 2.09 1.98 -7.87
C PHE A 55 1.36 2.73 -8.99
N PRO A 56 0.26 3.43 -8.69
CA PRO A 56 -0.43 4.27 -9.67
C PRO A 56 0.38 5.53 -10.00
N PRO A 57 0.08 6.22 -11.13
CA PRO A 57 0.87 7.36 -11.59
C PRO A 57 0.88 8.54 -10.61
N GLU A 58 -0.20 8.75 -9.83
CA GLU A 58 -0.34 9.89 -8.94
C GLU A 58 0.33 9.69 -7.57
N ILE A 59 0.65 8.46 -7.19
CA ILE A 59 1.13 8.17 -5.83
C ILE A 59 2.42 8.93 -5.50
N THR A 60 2.47 9.50 -4.32
CA THR A 60 3.66 10.16 -3.78
C THR A 60 4.79 9.16 -3.50
N PRO A 61 6.06 9.61 -3.38
CA PRO A 61 7.16 8.72 -3.06
C PRO A 61 6.89 7.90 -1.78
N PRO A 62 7.01 6.58 -1.84
CA PRO A 62 6.92 5.75 -0.64
C PRO A 62 8.17 5.91 0.23
N THR A 63 8.01 5.78 1.54
CA THR A 63 9.14 5.57 2.43
C THR A 63 9.46 4.08 2.43
N LEU A 64 10.66 3.71 2.00
CA LEU A 64 11.15 2.35 2.13
C LEU A 64 11.43 2.05 3.59
N LEU A 65 11.12 0.83 4.01
CA LEU A 65 11.37 0.35 5.37
C LEU A 65 12.16 -0.95 5.28
N TRP A 66 13.21 -1.10 6.09
CA TRP A 66 13.97 -2.34 6.16
C TRP A 66 14.57 -2.59 7.52
N HIS A 67 14.87 -3.87 7.77
CA HIS A 67 15.63 -4.34 8.91
C HIS A 67 16.93 -5.01 8.45
N ASP A 68 17.98 -4.73 9.18
CA ASP A 68 19.29 -5.32 8.95
C ASP A 68 19.88 -5.82 10.29
N SER A 69 20.06 -7.11 10.41
CA SER A 69 20.66 -7.74 11.59
C SER A 69 22.19 -7.83 11.55
N SER A 70 22.81 -7.32 10.47
CA SER A 70 24.27 -7.27 10.36
C SER A 70 24.84 -6.10 11.17
N ALA A 71 26.17 -5.98 11.16
CA ALA A 71 26.86 -4.83 11.76
C ALA A 71 27.02 -3.66 10.74
N ALA A 72 26.16 -3.57 9.73
CA ALA A 72 26.21 -2.48 8.77
C ALA A 72 25.86 -1.15 9.44
N SER A 73 26.53 -0.09 9.02
CA SER A 73 26.30 1.30 9.44
C SER A 73 25.95 2.22 8.28
N ASP A 74 26.20 1.76 7.05
CA ASP A 74 25.89 2.48 5.83
C ASP A 74 25.22 1.57 4.83
N TRP A 75 24.26 2.10 4.07
CA TRP A 75 23.52 1.33 3.07
C TRP A 75 23.57 2.01 1.72
N MET A 76 23.93 1.22 0.70
CA MET A 76 23.77 1.61 -0.69
C MET A 76 22.44 1.13 -1.24
N ILE A 77 21.63 2.04 -1.71
CA ILE A 77 20.34 1.78 -2.33
C ILE A 77 20.49 1.93 -3.84
N GLU A 78 20.22 0.86 -4.56
CA GLU A 78 20.29 0.79 -6.01
C GLU A 78 18.92 0.55 -6.61
N VAL A 79 18.59 1.24 -7.69
CA VAL A 79 17.39 0.97 -8.48
C VAL A 79 17.81 0.60 -9.90
N SER A 80 17.32 -0.54 -10.37
CA SER A 80 17.59 -1.05 -11.73
C SER A 80 16.29 -1.49 -12.40
N PHE A 81 16.28 -1.58 -13.73
CA PHE A 81 15.13 -1.98 -14.52
C PHE A 81 15.47 -3.15 -15.41
N GLY A 82 14.68 -4.24 -15.32
CA GLY A 82 14.84 -5.42 -16.16
C GLY A 82 16.22 -6.08 -16.05
N GLY A 83 16.85 -6.05 -14.88
CA GLY A 83 18.17 -6.67 -14.63
C GLY A 83 19.36 -5.96 -15.27
N ARG A 84 19.20 -4.71 -15.71
CA ARG A 84 20.27 -3.89 -16.32
C ARG A 84 21.13 -3.21 -15.26
N THR A 85 22.15 -2.47 -15.73
CA THR A 85 22.97 -1.58 -14.90
C THR A 85 22.07 -0.67 -14.05
N PRO A 86 22.39 -0.44 -12.78
CA PRO A 86 21.61 0.44 -11.93
C PRO A 86 21.38 1.82 -12.57
N PHE A 87 20.11 2.23 -12.59
CA PHE A 87 19.70 3.56 -13.01
C PHE A 87 20.18 4.63 -12.03
N MET A 88 20.15 4.29 -10.74
CA MET A 88 20.61 5.17 -9.68
C MET A 88 21.27 4.38 -8.56
N ARG A 89 22.16 5.06 -7.86
CA ARG A 89 22.76 4.64 -6.59
C ARG A 89 22.73 5.80 -5.62
N VAL A 90 22.36 5.55 -4.40
CA VAL A 90 22.41 6.53 -3.32
C VAL A 90 22.89 5.86 -2.04
N ASN A 91 23.78 6.53 -1.33
CA ASN A 91 24.19 6.11 0.01
C ASN A 91 23.20 6.68 1.03
N SER A 92 22.89 5.89 2.02
CA SER A 92 22.00 6.24 3.13
C SER A 92 22.67 5.81 4.43
N ALA A 93 22.67 6.69 5.41
CA ALA A 93 23.07 6.35 6.78
C ALA A 93 22.01 5.48 7.49
N GLY A 94 20.90 5.16 6.80
CA GLY A 94 19.82 4.35 7.35
C GLY A 94 19.12 5.04 8.52
N GLU A 95 18.54 6.21 8.25
CA GLU A 95 17.75 6.92 9.27
C GLU A 95 16.70 5.98 9.85
N TYR A 96 16.52 6.05 11.16
CA TYR A 96 15.52 5.25 11.83
C TYR A 96 14.12 5.80 11.61
N LEU A 97 13.14 4.90 11.60
CA LEU A 97 11.73 5.27 11.59
C LEU A 97 11.45 6.23 12.74
N GLN A 98 10.79 7.34 12.44
CA GLN A 98 10.38 8.32 13.43
C GLN A 98 8.91 8.16 13.76
N PRO A 99 8.48 8.32 15.02
CA PRO A 99 7.07 8.39 15.34
C PRO A 99 6.43 9.56 14.59
N GLY A 100 5.23 9.33 14.07
CA GLY A 100 4.41 10.41 13.57
C GLY A 100 4.03 11.38 14.70
N GLU A 101 3.37 12.45 14.32
CA GLU A 101 2.81 13.40 15.29
C GLU A 101 1.76 12.67 16.15
N LEU A 102 1.95 12.67 17.46
CA LEU A 102 1.05 12.05 18.42
C LEU A 102 0.29 13.15 19.17
N ASP A 103 -1.03 13.09 19.15
CA ASP A 103 -1.84 13.98 19.97
C ASP A 103 -1.92 13.45 21.41
N THR A 104 -1.20 14.12 22.31
CA THR A 104 -1.14 13.74 23.73
C THR A 104 -2.49 13.86 24.45
N ARG A 105 -3.47 14.56 23.85
CA ARG A 105 -4.85 14.63 24.39
C ARG A 105 -5.60 13.31 24.22
N ALA A 106 -5.19 12.49 23.28
CA ALA A 106 -5.82 11.19 23.00
C ALA A 106 -5.27 10.04 23.83
N GLY A 107 -4.13 10.22 24.49
CA GLY A 107 -3.51 9.19 25.29
C GLY A 107 -2.03 9.46 25.61
N THR A 108 -1.36 8.47 26.20
CA THR A 108 0.08 8.49 26.44
C THR A 108 0.83 7.96 25.23
N SER A 109 2.08 8.37 25.04
CA SER A 109 2.94 7.81 23.99
C SER A 109 3.00 6.29 24.06
N LEU A 110 2.89 5.61 22.92
CA LEU A 110 3.22 4.20 22.83
C LEU A 110 4.74 4.02 23.00
N GLU A 111 5.12 3.08 23.83
CA GLU A 111 6.49 2.57 23.77
C GLU A 111 6.64 1.79 22.45
N TRP A 112 7.63 2.15 21.68
CA TRP A 112 7.94 1.45 20.46
C TRP A 112 8.53 0.09 20.76
N THR A 113 8.10 -0.91 20.00
CA THR A 113 8.72 -2.23 20.06
C THR A 113 10.18 -2.13 19.57
N GLN A 114 11.00 -3.07 19.99
CA GLN A 114 12.39 -3.14 19.53
C GLN A 114 12.48 -3.22 18.00
N GLU A 115 11.55 -3.91 17.37
CA GLU A 115 11.44 -4.00 15.91
C GLU A 115 11.20 -2.63 15.27
N GLN A 116 10.24 -1.86 15.77
CA GLN A 116 9.97 -0.51 15.29
C GLN A 116 11.17 0.44 15.48
N GLN A 117 11.87 0.31 16.59
CA GLN A 117 13.05 1.13 16.90
C GLN A 117 14.25 0.80 15.99
N SER A 118 14.33 -0.43 15.48
CA SER A 118 15.38 -0.90 14.59
C SER A 118 15.04 -0.79 13.10
N THR A 119 13.87 -0.24 12.76
CA THR A 119 13.45 -0.06 11.38
C THR A 119 14.18 1.13 10.76
N HIS A 120 14.93 0.87 9.70
CA HIS A 120 15.56 1.90 8.88
C HIS A 120 14.63 2.41 7.79
N THR A 121 14.85 3.66 7.36
CA THR A 121 14.01 4.32 6.36
C THR A 121 14.83 5.02 5.29
N TRP A 122 14.25 5.08 4.09
CA TRP A 122 14.70 5.94 3.02
C TRP A 122 13.52 6.32 2.11
N LYS A 123 13.50 7.57 1.65
CA LYS A 123 12.46 8.07 0.77
C LYS A 123 13.10 8.75 -0.44
N PRO A 124 12.77 8.33 -1.68
CA PRO A 124 13.24 9.03 -2.87
C PRO A 124 12.62 10.42 -2.95
N ASP A 125 13.34 11.36 -3.55
CA ASP A 125 12.77 12.65 -3.90
C ASP A 125 11.72 12.52 -5.03
N ASP A 126 10.87 13.55 -5.19
CA ASP A 126 9.77 13.54 -6.16
C ASP A 126 10.26 13.34 -7.61
N LYS A 127 11.39 13.91 -7.97
CA LYS A 127 11.98 13.80 -9.31
C LYS A 127 12.43 12.36 -9.58
N THR A 128 13.17 11.80 -8.66
CA THR A 128 13.63 10.41 -8.71
C THR A 128 12.44 9.45 -8.77
N TRP A 129 11.45 9.65 -7.91
CA TRP A 129 10.25 8.82 -7.90
C TRP A 129 9.45 8.89 -9.20
N LYS A 130 9.30 10.08 -9.77
CA LYS A 130 8.67 10.26 -11.08
C LYS A 130 9.38 9.45 -12.17
N GLN A 131 10.72 9.46 -12.19
CA GLN A 131 11.50 8.68 -13.15
C GLN A 131 11.36 7.17 -12.91
N ILE A 132 11.40 6.73 -11.66
CA ILE A 132 11.17 5.31 -11.31
C ILE A 132 9.80 4.86 -11.83
N LYS A 133 8.73 5.64 -11.59
CA LYS A 133 7.39 5.31 -12.09
C LYS A 133 7.33 5.22 -13.61
N GLN A 134 7.94 6.17 -14.31
CA GLN A 134 7.96 6.16 -15.78
C GLN A 134 8.67 4.94 -16.36
N LEU A 135 9.83 4.58 -15.83
CA LEU A 135 10.62 3.45 -16.32
C LEU A 135 10.01 2.12 -15.93
N SER A 136 9.37 2.02 -14.77
CA SER A 136 8.75 0.79 -14.29
C SER A 136 7.37 0.47 -14.93
N LEU A 137 6.87 1.33 -15.81
CA LEU A 137 5.76 1.00 -16.70
C LEU A 137 6.14 -0.07 -17.74
N HIS A 138 7.41 -0.13 -18.14
CA HIS A 138 7.87 -0.99 -19.23
C HIS A 138 8.71 -2.16 -18.76
N ALA A 139 9.34 -2.05 -17.60
CA ALA A 139 10.16 -3.11 -17.02
C ALA A 139 10.15 -2.98 -15.49
N PRO A 140 10.03 -4.08 -14.74
CA PRO A 140 10.01 -4.02 -13.28
C PRO A 140 11.22 -3.27 -12.74
N ALA A 141 11.00 -2.40 -11.75
CA ALA A 141 12.06 -1.76 -10.99
C ALA A 141 12.48 -2.70 -9.86
N THR A 142 13.75 -3.05 -9.83
CA THR A 142 14.35 -3.77 -8.71
C THR A 142 15.07 -2.77 -7.82
N ILE A 143 14.64 -2.68 -6.57
CA ILE A 143 15.27 -1.91 -5.52
C ILE A 143 16.11 -2.87 -4.70
N ARG A 144 17.43 -2.64 -4.64
CA ARG A 144 18.37 -3.41 -3.84
C ARG A 144 18.95 -2.51 -2.76
N ILE A 145 19.03 -3.02 -1.56
CA ILE A 145 19.72 -2.39 -0.44
C ILE A 145 20.86 -3.29 -0.03
N THR A 146 22.05 -2.71 0.08
CA THR A 146 23.26 -3.42 0.48
C THR A 146 23.90 -2.67 1.63
N GLY A 147 24.10 -3.36 2.75
CA GLY A 147 24.72 -2.80 3.95
C GLY A 147 26.22 -3.02 3.99
N TYR A 148 26.95 -2.03 4.48
CA TYR A 148 28.40 -1.99 4.60
C TYR A 148 28.82 -1.55 6.01
N ALA A 149 30.02 -1.93 6.43
CA ALA A 149 30.65 -1.33 7.60
C ALA A 149 31.11 0.09 7.26
N ASP A 150 31.23 0.93 8.29
CA ASP A 150 31.76 2.29 8.17
C ASP A 150 33.11 2.31 7.43
N GLY A 151 33.17 3.06 6.34
CA GLY A 151 34.38 3.23 5.53
C GLY A 151 34.79 2.02 4.67
N ASP A 152 34.10 0.90 4.69
CA ASP A 152 34.41 -0.30 3.87
C ASP A 152 33.32 -0.64 2.85
N ALA A 153 33.34 0.05 1.72
CA ALA A 153 32.43 -0.25 0.61
C ALA A 153 32.85 -1.50 -0.22
N ALA A 154 33.95 -2.17 0.12
CA ALA A 154 34.43 -3.31 -0.65
C ALA A 154 33.77 -4.63 -0.28
N GLN A 155 33.33 -4.76 0.98
CA GLN A 155 32.74 -6.01 1.47
C GLN A 155 31.30 -5.79 1.98
N PRO A 156 30.29 -6.22 1.23
CA PRO A 156 28.92 -6.14 1.68
C PRO A 156 28.66 -7.08 2.88
N LEU A 157 28.10 -6.54 3.95
CA LEU A 157 27.71 -7.29 5.16
C LEU A 157 26.32 -7.89 5.02
N SER A 158 25.44 -7.19 4.31
CA SER A 158 24.04 -7.63 4.12
C SER A 158 23.53 -7.20 2.76
N THR A 159 22.49 -7.87 2.28
CA THR A 159 21.78 -7.47 1.06
C THR A 159 20.35 -7.95 1.04
N GLY A 160 19.47 -7.12 0.49
CA GLY A 160 18.08 -7.45 0.23
C GLY A 160 17.57 -6.77 -1.04
N SER A 161 16.51 -7.29 -1.63
CA SER A 161 15.92 -6.64 -2.80
C SER A 161 14.43 -6.93 -2.91
N VAL A 162 13.70 -5.97 -3.47
CA VAL A 162 12.29 -6.09 -3.86
C VAL A 162 12.08 -5.62 -5.28
N THR A 163 11.03 -6.12 -5.90
CA THR A 163 10.64 -5.72 -7.25
C THR A 163 9.30 -5.02 -7.20
N ILE A 164 9.21 -3.85 -7.84
CA ILE A 164 7.99 -3.05 -7.91
C ILE A 164 7.63 -2.73 -9.36
N PHE A 165 6.37 -2.37 -9.57
CA PHE A 165 5.80 -2.01 -10.87
C PHE A 165 5.08 -0.68 -10.77
N SER A 166 4.87 -0.02 -11.92
CA SER A 166 3.91 1.07 -12.03
C SER A 166 2.78 0.71 -12.96
N SER A 167 1.57 1.19 -12.64
CA SER A 167 0.41 1.13 -13.53
C SER A 167 0.32 2.42 -14.35
N PRO A 168 -0.12 2.35 -15.62
CA PRO A 168 -0.52 3.53 -16.37
C PRO A 168 -1.89 4.06 -15.93
N ASP A 169 -2.68 3.25 -15.19
CA ASP A 169 -4.04 3.57 -14.84
C ASP A 169 -4.09 4.55 -13.67
N PRO A 170 -4.80 5.69 -13.81
CA PRO A 170 -4.98 6.65 -12.74
C PRO A 170 -5.89 6.08 -11.65
N VAL A 171 -5.73 6.57 -10.43
CA VAL A 171 -6.58 6.17 -9.29
C VAL A 171 -8.03 6.61 -9.47
N GLY A 172 -8.32 7.64 -10.22
CA GLY A 172 -9.65 8.03 -10.64
C GLY A 172 -10.59 8.61 -9.57
N ALA A 173 -10.31 8.41 -8.28
CA ALA A 173 -11.13 8.91 -7.18
C ALA A 173 -10.26 9.31 -5.97
N PRO A 174 -10.69 10.34 -5.21
CA PRO A 174 -10.05 10.67 -3.95
C PRO A 174 -10.40 9.63 -2.87
N ASN A 175 -9.56 9.53 -1.85
CA ASN A 175 -9.84 8.77 -0.64
C ASN A 175 -10.56 9.64 0.37
N PHE A 176 -11.71 9.17 0.83
CA PHE A 176 -12.41 9.73 1.97
C PHE A 176 -12.19 8.80 3.16
N TYR A 177 -11.72 9.33 4.28
CA TYR A 177 -11.38 8.54 5.44
C TYR A 177 -11.58 9.33 6.73
N ARG A 178 -11.67 8.59 7.81
CA ARG A 178 -11.72 9.13 9.16
C ARG A 178 -10.30 9.15 9.74
N ASP A 179 -9.83 10.31 10.12
CA ASP A 179 -8.63 10.47 10.93
C ASP A 179 -9.01 10.38 12.41
N VAL A 180 -8.36 9.48 13.12
CA VAL A 180 -8.61 9.22 14.53
C VAL A 180 -7.28 9.26 15.24
N PRO A 181 -7.15 10.03 16.33
CA PRO A 181 -5.93 10.02 17.12
C PRO A 181 -5.52 8.60 17.47
N LEU A 182 -4.23 8.31 17.43
CA LEU A 182 -3.72 7.01 17.84
C LEU A 182 -4.11 6.73 19.28
N MET A 183 -5.16 5.91 19.44
CA MET A 183 -5.67 5.53 20.73
C MET A 183 -4.78 4.45 21.32
N ILE A 184 -4.11 4.78 22.39
CA ILE A 184 -3.33 3.85 23.17
C ILE A 184 -4.31 3.11 24.08
N ALA A 185 -4.35 1.79 23.98
CA ALA A 185 -5.12 0.93 24.86
C ALA A 185 -4.30 0.69 26.16
N PRO A 186 -4.43 1.52 27.19
CA PRO A 186 -3.38 1.52 28.20
C PRO A 186 -3.67 0.74 29.45
N LEU A 187 -4.83 0.24 29.73
CA LEU A 187 -5.11 -0.13 31.12
C LEU A 187 -5.87 -1.44 31.34
N VAL A 188 -6.19 -2.17 30.31
CA VAL A 188 -7.10 -3.35 30.42
C VAL A 188 -6.56 -4.63 29.77
N GLY A 189 -5.28 -4.75 29.60
CA GLY A 189 -4.66 -5.95 29.05
C GLY A 189 -4.73 -6.04 27.51
N PRO A 190 -3.92 -6.90 26.91
CA PRO A 190 -3.89 -7.09 25.46
C PRO A 190 -5.24 -7.54 24.90
N GLY A 191 -5.76 -6.83 23.91
CA GLY A 191 -6.99 -7.20 23.21
C GLY A 191 -8.29 -6.58 23.75
N ALA A 192 -8.25 -5.79 24.82
CA ALA A 192 -9.44 -5.10 25.31
C ALA A 192 -9.76 -3.88 24.44
N ILE A 193 -10.92 -3.90 23.78
CA ILE A 193 -11.46 -2.76 23.03
C ILE A 193 -12.20 -1.87 24.03
N GLN A 194 -11.80 -0.61 24.10
CA GLN A 194 -12.48 0.40 24.92
C GLN A 194 -13.19 1.43 24.03
N PRO A 195 -14.36 1.94 24.46
CA PRO A 195 -14.95 3.11 23.83
C PRO A 195 -14.01 4.31 23.87
N LEU A 196 -14.01 5.11 22.81
CA LEU A 196 -13.32 6.40 22.82
C LEU A 196 -13.83 7.28 23.97
N PRO A 197 -12.94 7.88 24.77
CA PRO A 197 -13.37 8.84 25.77
C PRO A 197 -14.03 10.04 25.08
N PRO A 198 -15.04 10.67 25.68
CA PRO A 198 -15.70 11.85 25.11
C PRO A 198 -14.72 12.98 24.73
N SER A 199 -13.60 13.10 25.45
CA SER A 199 -12.54 14.08 25.16
C SER A 199 -11.81 13.82 23.84
N ALA A 200 -11.86 12.62 23.29
CA ALA A 200 -11.23 12.28 22.01
C ALA A 200 -12.17 12.56 20.82
N LEU A 201 -13.47 12.72 21.01
CA LEU A 201 -14.41 12.97 19.92
C LEU A 201 -14.08 14.23 19.10
N PRO A 202 -13.72 15.38 19.71
CA PRO A 202 -13.34 16.58 18.95
C PRO A 202 -12.04 16.44 18.15
N LEU A 203 -11.27 15.38 18.37
CA LEU A 203 -10.02 15.10 17.66
C LEU A 203 -10.22 14.21 16.44
N ILE A 204 -11.47 13.75 16.21
CA ILE A 204 -11.80 12.92 15.07
C ILE A 204 -12.19 13.82 13.91
N GLU A 205 -11.48 13.67 12.81
CA GLU A 205 -11.72 14.44 11.60
C GLU A 205 -12.03 13.50 10.43
N TRP A 206 -12.80 14.01 9.49
CA TRP A 206 -13.10 13.31 8.26
C TRP A 206 -12.41 14.03 7.11
N GLU A 207 -11.56 13.29 6.45
CA GLU A 207 -10.61 13.82 5.50
C GLU A 207 -10.92 13.35 4.08
N LEU A 208 -10.70 14.23 3.11
CA LEU A 208 -10.68 13.90 1.69
C LEU A 208 -9.26 14.07 1.17
N ARG A 209 -8.68 13.01 0.65
CA ARG A 209 -7.34 13.03 0.06
C ARG A 209 -7.38 12.73 -1.43
N VAL A 210 -6.97 13.68 -2.23
CA VAL A 210 -6.64 13.43 -3.63
C VAL A 210 -5.24 12.83 -3.69
N ILE A 211 -5.13 11.64 -4.28
CA ILE A 211 -3.84 10.95 -4.40
C ILE A 211 -2.85 11.83 -5.16
N GLY A 212 -1.63 11.94 -4.65
CA GLY A 212 -0.60 12.83 -5.23
C GLY A 212 -0.58 14.25 -4.67
N GLN A 213 -1.57 14.66 -3.88
CA GLN A 213 -1.50 15.90 -3.14
C GLN A 213 -0.77 15.70 -1.81
N PRO A 214 0.00 16.69 -1.34
CA PRO A 214 0.80 16.55 -0.12
C PRO A 214 -0.03 16.53 1.16
N ARG A 215 -1.26 17.09 1.13
CA ARG A 215 -2.15 17.19 2.29
C ARG A 215 -3.55 16.76 1.94
N SER A 216 -4.24 16.25 2.93
CA SER A 216 -5.68 16.01 2.91
C SER A 216 -6.42 17.32 3.15
N HIS A 217 -7.73 17.28 2.92
CA HIS A 217 -8.64 18.37 3.20
C HIS A 217 -9.68 17.91 4.21
N THR A 218 -9.75 18.57 5.36
CA THR A 218 -10.77 18.29 6.37
C THR A 218 -12.15 18.65 5.82
N VAL A 219 -13.02 17.69 5.72
CA VAL A 219 -14.37 17.82 5.17
C VAL A 219 -15.40 17.96 6.26
N MET A 220 -15.16 17.28 7.39
CA MET A 220 -16.10 17.24 8.51
C MET A 220 -15.34 17.01 9.82
N GLU A 221 -15.72 17.73 10.85
CA GLU A 221 -15.11 17.67 12.19
C GLU A 221 -16.18 17.94 13.26
N ASN A 222 -15.79 17.81 14.52
CA ASN A 222 -16.58 18.15 15.68
C ASN A 222 -17.96 17.45 15.72
N LEU A 223 -18.02 16.19 15.29
CA LEU A 223 -19.22 15.41 15.46
C LEU A 223 -19.50 15.17 16.94
N PRO A 224 -20.77 15.28 17.38
CA PRO A 224 -21.12 15.16 18.80
C PRO A 224 -21.06 13.72 19.32
N THR A 225 -20.84 12.76 18.43
CA THR A 225 -20.79 11.34 18.75
C THR A 225 -19.82 10.62 17.82
N CYS A 226 -19.46 9.40 18.19
CA CYS A 226 -18.68 8.54 17.32
C CYS A 226 -19.47 8.18 16.06
N ALA A 227 -18.79 8.30 14.92
CA ALA A 227 -19.31 7.87 13.62
C ALA A 227 -18.22 7.05 12.92
N ASN A 228 -18.61 6.05 12.13
CA ASN A 228 -17.64 5.14 11.56
C ASN A 228 -17.91 4.77 10.10
N CYS A 229 -18.79 3.80 9.87
CA CYS A 229 -19.00 3.28 8.52
C CYS A 229 -19.68 4.33 7.65
N HIS A 230 -19.15 4.53 6.46
CA HIS A 230 -19.70 5.49 5.51
C HIS A 230 -19.85 4.84 4.12
N SER A 231 -20.77 5.40 3.36
CA SER A 231 -20.99 5.03 1.96
C SER A 231 -21.46 6.25 1.18
N PHE A 232 -21.27 6.20 -0.14
CA PHE A 232 -21.72 7.28 -1.02
C PHE A 232 -22.75 6.74 -2.01
N SER A 233 -23.72 7.60 -2.35
CA SER A 233 -24.60 7.34 -3.48
C SER A 233 -23.77 7.21 -4.77
N ARG A 234 -24.29 6.51 -5.76
CA ARG A 234 -23.61 6.26 -7.02
C ARG A 234 -23.15 7.55 -7.74
N ASP A 235 -23.87 8.62 -7.58
CA ASP A 235 -23.56 9.94 -8.16
C ASP A 235 -22.66 10.80 -7.25
N GLY A 236 -22.25 10.27 -6.09
CA GLY A 236 -21.40 10.93 -5.12
C GLY A 236 -22.03 12.12 -4.41
N ARG A 237 -23.34 12.38 -4.57
CA ARG A 237 -24.00 13.57 -4.03
C ARG A 237 -24.52 13.41 -2.61
N THR A 238 -24.65 12.19 -2.13
CA THR A 238 -25.14 11.87 -0.80
C THR A 238 -24.16 10.93 -0.11
N MET A 239 -23.82 11.22 1.12
CA MET A 239 -23.08 10.34 2.00
C MET A 239 -24.01 9.78 3.06
N GLY A 240 -23.92 8.48 3.29
CA GLY A 240 -24.51 7.80 4.43
C GLY A 240 -23.42 7.52 5.47
N LEU A 241 -23.75 7.68 6.75
CA LEU A 241 -22.81 7.55 7.85
C LEU A 241 -23.46 6.90 9.07
N ASP A 242 -22.92 5.77 9.52
CA ASP A 242 -23.33 5.14 10.78
C ASP A 242 -22.80 5.96 11.96
N MET A 243 -23.69 6.24 12.91
CA MET A 243 -23.39 7.03 14.10
C MET A 243 -23.85 6.31 15.37
N ASP A 244 -23.13 6.56 16.46
CA ASP A 244 -23.56 6.10 17.77
C ASP A 244 -24.66 7.01 18.31
N GLY A 245 -25.78 6.41 18.67
CA GLY A 245 -26.85 7.06 19.40
C GLY A 245 -26.58 7.09 20.91
N PRO A 246 -27.52 7.63 21.70
CA PRO A 246 -27.43 7.64 23.16
C PRO A 246 -27.25 6.23 23.74
N ARG A 247 -26.47 6.11 24.82
CA ARG A 247 -26.23 4.83 25.53
C ARG A 247 -25.61 3.75 24.64
N ASN A 248 -24.74 4.16 23.71
CA ASN A 248 -24.08 3.25 22.75
C ASN A 248 -25.07 2.53 21.82
N ASP A 249 -26.17 3.17 21.49
CA ASP A 249 -27.13 2.70 20.49
C ASP A 249 -26.53 2.83 19.10
N LYS A 250 -26.49 1.76 18.34
CA LYS A 250 -26.01 1.73 16.96
C LYS A 250 -27.09 2.00 15.90
N GLY A 251 -28.29 2.38 16.33
CA GLY A 251 -29.44 2.63 15.47
C GLY A 251 -29.54 4.08 14.94
N LEU A 252 -28.46 4.83 14.88
CA LEU A 252 -28.40 6.17 14.34
C LEU A 252 -27.65 6.20 13.02
N TYR A 253 -28.23 6.87 12.02
CA TYR A 253 -27.64 6.98 10.69
C TYR A 253 -27.84 8.39 10.13
N ALA A 254 -26.81 8.96 9.53
CA ALA A 254 -26.93 10.24 8.85
C ALA A 254 -26.97 10.06 7.33
N LEU A 255 -27.81 10.84 6.66
CA LEU A 255 -27.79 11.03 5.21
C LEU A 255 -27.54 12.52 4.95
N VAL A 256 -26.39 12.84 4.42
CA VAL A 256 -25.94 14.23 4.25
C VAL A 256 -25.52 14.49 2.81
N SER A 257 -25.81 15.68 2.31
CA SER A 257 -25.35 16.10 0.98
C SER A 257 -23.84 16.33 1.00
N THR A 258 -23.15 15.81 0.01
CA THR A 258 -21.69 15.97 -0.11
C THR A 258 -21.33 17.40 -0.53
N SER A 259 -20.36 17.96 0.13
CA SER A 259 -19.79 19.28 -0.18
C SER A 259 -18.33 19.35 0.27
N LYS A 260 -17.61 20.43 -0.04
CA LYS A 260 -16.23 20.65 0.40
C LYS A 260 -16.09 20.77 1.92
N SER A 261 -17.14 21.21 2.58
CA SER A 261 -17.26 21.26 4.04
C SER A 261 -18.63 20.74 4.39
N MET A 262 -18.71 19.70 5.18
CA MET A 262 -19.96 18.99 5.51
C MET A 262 -20.29 19.21 6.97
N THR A 263 -21.57 19.40 7.23
CA THR A 263 -22.11 19.50 8.59
C THR A 263 -23.32 18.58 8.71
N ILE A 264 -23.32 17.77 9.75
CA ILE A 264 -24.47 16.92 10.07
C ILE A 264 -25.37 17.67 11.04
N THR A 265 -26.62 17.80 10.67
CA THR A 265 -27.66 18.43 11.47
C THR A 265 -28.72 17.40 11.87
N ASN A 266 -29.60 17.75 12.78
CA ASN A 266 -30.71 16.91 13.17
C ASN A 266 -31.63 16.48 11.99
N ARG A 267 -31.64 17.26 10.92
CA ARG A 267 -32.42 16.95 9.70
C ARG A 267 -31.82 15.83 8.87
N ASP A 268 -30.56 15.62 9.03
CA ASP A 268 -29.80 14.62 8.27
C ASP A 268 -29.79 13.25 8.96
N VAL A 269 -30.28 13.19 10.21
CA VAL A 269 -30.19 12.01 11.06
C VAL A 269 -31.47 11.19 11.02
N LEU A 270 -31.30 9.89 10.80
CA LEU A 270 -32.32 8.84 10.82
C LEU A 270 -32.08 7.96 12.03
N ARG A 271 -33.17 7.56 12.67
CA ARG A 271 -33.14 6.71 13.86
C ARG A 271 -34.12 5.55 13.71
N TRP A 272 -33.64 4.34 13.89
CA TRP A 272 -34.47 3.13 13.83
C TRP A 272 -34.47 2.30 15.12
N ALA A 273 -33.70 2.72 16.12
CA ALA A 273 -33.69 2.03 17.39
C ALA A 273 -34.97 2.29 18.19
N SER A 274 -35.36 1.31 18.99
CA SER A 274 -36.60 1.34 19.80
C SER A 274 -36.45 2.04 21.15
N PHE A 275 -35.53 3.02 21.26
CA PHE A 275 -35.37 3.75 22.50
C PHE A 275 -36.54 4.69 22.80
N LYS A 276 -36.86 4.74 24.08
CA LYS A 276 -37.67 5.84 24.62
C LYS A 276 -36.82 7.12 24.61
N GLU A 277 -37.47 8.23 24.36
CA GLU A 277 -36.90 9.54 24.01
C GLU A 277 -36.09 10.24 25.11
N ASP A 278 -36.03 9.68 26.31
CA ASP A 278 -35.41 10.29 27.50
C ASP A 278 -33.90 10.00 27.62
N ALA A 279 -33.28 9.44 26.63
CA ALA A 279 -31.87 9.23 26.60
C ALA A 279 -31.10 10.53 26.26
N GLY A 280 -31.30 11.56 27.08
CA GLY A 280 -30.70 12.85 26.86
C GLY A 280 -29.18 12.78 26.82
N ALA A 281 -28.57 13.24 25.75
CA ALA A 281 -27.25 13.81 25.64
C ALA A 281 -26.84 14.11 24.18
N LEU A 282 -27.56 13.59 23.17
CA LEU A 282 -27.39 14.07 21.80
C LEU A 282 -28.53 15.05 21.52
N THR A 283 -28.17 16.30 21.27
CA THR A 283 -29.11 17.37 20.91
C THR A 283 -29.59 17.25 19.46
N PHE A 284 -29.87 16.04 19.02
CA PHE A 284 -30.53 15.83 17.74
C PHE A 284 -32.03 15.99 17.91
N ASP A 285 -32.66 16.68 16.97
CA ASP A 285 -34.10 16.99 16.97
C ASP A 285 -34.93 15.69 17.08
N PRO A 286 -35.88 15.59 18.04
CA PRO A 286 -36.74 14.43 18.21
C PRO A 286 -37.69 14.18 17.04
N THR A 287 -37.79 15.07 16.07
CA THR A 287 -38.62 14.92 14.86
C THR A 287 -37.99 14.07 13.77
N VAL A 288 -36.85 13.43 14.02
CA VAL A 288 -36.20 12.54 13.06
C VAL A 288 -37.13 11.41 12.63
N LYS A 289 -37.41 11.34 11.34
CA LYS A 289 -38.27 10.33 10.75
C LYS A 289 -37.64 8.94 10.86
N ARG A 290 -38.46 7.94 11.19
CA ARG A 290 -38.06 6.54 11.16
C ARG A 290 -38.05 6.05 9.72
N PHE A 291 -36.98 5.40 9.31
CA PHE A 291 -36.91 4.70 8.04
C PHE A 291 -36.67 3.21 8.28
N GLY A 292 -37.34 2.37 7.49
CA GLY A 292 -37.00 0.97 7.40
C GLY A 292 -35.78 0.78 6.47
N PHE A 293 -35.05 -0.30 6.67
CA PHE A 293 -33.97 -0.70 5.78
C PHE A 293 -34.50 -0.77 4.34
N MET A 294 -33.79 -0.14 3.43
CA MET A 294 -33.85 -0.55 2.03
C MET A 294 -32.83 -1.67 1.83
N SER A 295 -33.35 -2.89 1.64
CA SER A 295 -32.62 -4.08 1.23
C SER A 295 -31.99 -3.93 -0.17
#